data_713349693b018fec6680afc996a0a8d2
#
_entry.id   713349693b018fec6680afc996a0a8d2
#
_cell.length_a   1.000
_cell.length_b   1.000
_cell.length_c   1.000
_cell.angle_alpha   90.00
_cell.angle_beta   90.00
_cell.angle_gamma   90.00
#
_symmetry.space_group_name_H-M   'P 1'
#
loop_
_entity.id
_entity.type
_entity.pdbx_description
1 polymer ?
#
loop_
_entity_poly.entity_id
_entity_poly.type
_entity_poly.pdbx_seq_one_letter_code
_entity_poly.pdbx_strand_id
1 'polypeptide(L)'
;MEKISVIVPVYKIKEQYLKECIESISKQTYSNLEIILVDDGSPDNCGEICDLYAEKDSRIMVLHQKNQGVSMARNNAIQKATGEWITFIDADDWIEKNMCELAMEKRDENDMVVWNMYLNKDANQQIKKNYEKDLSVDDEKLLEKINLNFLRTISLSKDEIRIPTLEGPVCHLYKRSIIKENNIRFDSSLKQGEDKLFNYEYHKYIKRFTYINKPLYHYRLHGESTTHTFFAGNADTSTRILKKYYELEPRINTSETYRNTYCVRVGVIAYFLIGKYFLHPDNPNRKNAFREFKILMNEEPYKSAIAAIDLRVMDLNLNKIKLWLLKYRKYRSVFLYYNLVNMIQKIRGVK
;
A
#
# COMPACT_ATOMS: atom_id res chain seq x y z
N MET A 1 12.66 8.93 26.58
CA MET A 1 11.58 8.51 25.66
C MET A 1 12.16 8.50 24.25
N GLU A 2 11.94 7.44 23.48
CA GLU A 2 12.37 7.35 22.07
C GLU A 2 11.56 8.31 21.21
N LYS A 3 12.18 8.88 20.19
CA LYS A 3 11.56 9.88 19.31
C LYS A 3 10.86 9.23 18.12
N ILE A 4 9.72 9.75 17.73
CA ILE A 4 9.04 9.41 16.47
C ILE A 4 9.25 10.52 15.46
N SER A 5 9.72 10.18 14.26
CA SER A 5 9.68 11.06 13.09
C SER A 5 8.38 10.84 12.33
N VAL A 6 7.50 11.82 12.37
CA VAL A 6 6.24 11.83 11.62
C VAL A 6 6.49 12.50 10.28
N ILE A 7 6.35 11.76 9.19
CA ILE A 7 6.65 12.23 7.83
C ILE A 7 5.35 12.49 7.07
N VAL A 8 5.19 13.71 6.56
CA VAL A 8 4.01 14.15 5.82
C VAL A 8 4.42 14.71 4.46
N PRO A 9 4.25 13.97 3.36
CA PRO A 9 4.44 14.51 2.01
C PRO A 9 3.26 15.43 1.66
N VAL A 10 3.55 16.64 1.17
CA VAL A 10 2.56 17.68 0.86
C VAL A 10 2.70 18.06 -0.61
N TYR A 11 1.60 17.95 -1.38
CA TYR A 11 1.54 18.48 -2.74
C TYR A 11 0.09 18.77 -3.13
N LYS A 12 -0.24 20.05 -3.32
CA LYS A 12 -1.54 20.49 -3.84
C LYS A 12 -2.73 19.90 -3.07
N ILE A 13 -2.72 20.10 -1.75
CA ILE A 13 -3.76 19.62 -0.84
C ILE A 13 -4.70 20.78 -0.50
N LYS A 14 -6.00 20.51 -0.35
CA LYS A 14 -6.96 21.52 0.15
C LYS A 14 -6.50 22.04 1.51
N GLU A 15 -6.45 23.35 1.66
CA GLU A 15 -5.96 24.03 2.86
C GLU A 15 -6.57 23.46 4.15
N GLN A 16 -7.90 23.25 4.16
CA GLN A 16 -8.61 22.69 5.32
C GLN A 16 -8.07 21.30 5.70
N TYR A 17 -7.78 20.43 4.72
CA TYR A 17 -7.28 19.08 4.98
C TYR A 17 -5.85 19.11 5.52
N LEU A 18 -4.99 19.92 4.90
CA LEU A 18 -3.61 20.08 5.36
C LEU A 18 -3.56 20.60 6.81
N LYS A 19 -4.38 21.61 7.13
CA LYS A 19 -4.48 22.13 8.51
C LYS A 19 -4.96 21.06 9.49
N GLU A 20 -6.01 20.33 9.16
CA GLU A 20 -6.53 19.23 9.99
C GLU A 20 -5.49 18.15 10.21
N CYS A 21 -4.74 17.76 9.18
CA CYS A 21 -3.64 16.84 9.26
C CYS A 21 -2.57 17.31 10.25
N ILE A 22 -1.99 18.49 10.03
CA ILE A 22 -0.91 19.05 10.86
C ILE A 22 -1.38 19.22 12.32
N GLU A 23 -2.59 19.73 12.54
CA GLU A 23 -3.14 19.89 13.88
C GLU A 23 -3.37 18.57 14.61
N SER A 24 -3.79 17.51 13.91
CA SER A 24 -3.96 16.18 14.50
C SER A 24 -2.63 15.59 14.99
N ILE A 25 -1.53 15.90 14.27
CA ILE A 25 -0.17 15.48 14.66
C ILE A 25 0.36 16.35 15.79
N SER A 26 0.21 17.67 15.72
CA SER A 26 0.70 18.61 16.74
C SER A 26 0.02 18.39 18.10
N LYS A 27 -1.23 17.90 18.12
CA LYS A 27 -2.04 17.65 19.31
C LYS A 27 -1.91 16.23 19.89
N GLN A 28 -0.92 15.44 19.43
CA GLN A 28 -0.69 14.10 19.96
C GLN A 28 -0.35 14.11 21.45
N THR A 29 -0.83 13.12 22.20
CA THR A 29 -0.51 12.93 23.64
C THR A 29 0.95 12.54 23.84
N TYR A 30 1.57 11.86 22.87
CA TYR A 30 3.01 11.57 22.87
C TYR A 30 3.78 12.80 22.44
N SER A 31 4.63 13.35 23.30
CA SER A 31 5.28 14.66 23.08
C SER A 31 6.60 14.60 22.33
N ASN A 32 7.34 13.46 22.41
CA ASN A 32 8.66 13.34 21.79
C ASN A 32 8.58 13.02 20.29
N LEU A 33 8.10 13.99 19.54
CA LEU A 33 7.93 13.95 18.09
C LEU A 33 8.90 14.90 17.39
N GLU A 34 9.35 14.53 16.20
CA GLU A 34 9.72 15.47 15.15
C GLU A 34 8.76 15.29 13.97
N ILE A 35 8.29 16.39 13.42
CA ILE A 35 7.28 16.42 12.35
C ILE A 35 7.98 16.96 11.11
N ILE A 36 8.09 16.15 10.06
CA ILE A 36 8.77 16.53 8.83
C ILE A 36 7.72 16.70 7.73
N LEU A 37 7.37 17.95 7.44
CA LEU A 37 6.50 18.32 6.34
C LEU A 37 7.36 18.48 5.08
N VAL A 38 7.03 17.77 4.02
CA VAL A 38 7.78 17.86 2.76
C VAL A 38 6.89 18.46 1.69
N ASP A 39 7.05 19.77 1.45
CA ASP A 39 6.40 20.43 0.32
C ASP A 39 7.11 20.02 -1.00
N ASP A 40 6.46 19.18 -1.78
CA ASP A 40 6.95 18.69 -3.07
C ASP A 40 6.69 19.69 -4.20
N GLY A 41 6.97 20.96 -3.96
CA GLY A 41 6.82 22.05 -4.92
C GLY A 41 5.36 22.33 -5.26
N SER A 42 4.52 22.49 -4.24
CA SER A 42 3.11 22.83 -4.39
C SER A 42 2.95 24.17 -5.12
N PRO A 43 2.08 24.23 -6.15
CA PRO A 43 1.84 25.48 -6.89
C PRO A 43 0.87 26.43 -6.17
N ASP A 44 0.28 25.99 -5.07
CA ASP A 44 -0.67 26.70 -4.22
C ASP A 44 -0.01 27.15 -2.90
N ASN A 45 -0.81 27.55 -1.92
CA ASN A 45 -0.33 28.07 -0.62
C ASN A 45 0.09 26.95 0.38
N CYS A 46 0.18 25.69 -0.03
CA CYS A 46 0.54 24.59 0.88
C CYS A 46 1.90 24.78 1.54
N GLY A 47 2.92 25.24 0.80
CA GLY A 47 4.25 25.52 1.34
C GLY A 47 4.20 26.61 2.42
N GLU A 48 3.52 27.72 2.16
CA GLU A 48 3.32 28.82 3.13
C GLU A 48 2.60 28.35 4.39
N ILE A 49 1.59 27.49 4.26
CA ILE A 49 0.90 26.89 5.41
C ILE A 49 1.87 26.06 6.25
N CYS A 50 2.70 25.22 5.62
CA CYS A 50 3.70 24.43 6.33
C CYS A 50 4.65 25.32 7.14
N ASP A 51 5.15 26.41 6.54
CA ASP A 51 6.05 27.36 7.20
C ASP A 51 5.38 28.05 8.39
N LEU A 52 4.13 28.48 8.25
CA LEU A 52 3.35 29.09 9.33
C LEU A 52 3.15 28.14 10.53
N TYR A 53 3.05 26.82 10.30
CA TYR A 53 2.98 25.87 11.40
C TYR A 53 4.35 25.60 12.03
N ALA A 54 5.44 25.61 11.24
CA ALA A 54 6.79 25.47 11.76
C ALA A 54 7.21 26.67 12.65
N GLU A 55 6.75 27.88 12.34
CA GLU A 55 6.96 29.04 13.20
C GLU A 55 6.29 28.90 14.58
N LYS A 56 5.19 28.13 14.67
CA LYS A 56 4.39 27.97 15.90
C LYS A 56 4.77 26.75 16.72
N ASP A 57 5.35 25.71 16.10
CA ASP A 57 5.71 24.46 16.75
C ASP A 57 7.13 24.05 16.37
N SER A 58 8.06 24.22 17.30
CA SER A 58 9.49 23.92 17.09
C SER A 58 9.81 22.45 16.77
N ARG A 59 8.84 21.54 16.90
CA ARG A 59 8.97 20.13 16.50
C ARG A 59 8.80 19.95 15.00
N ILE A 60 8.27 20.95 14.29
CA ILE A 60 8.00 20.91 12.85
C ILE A 60 9.23 21.41 12.08
N MET A 61 9.67 20.58 11.12
CA MET A 61 10.66 20.92 10.11
C MET A 61 9.98 20.89 8.75
N VAL A 62 10.17 21.92 7.94
CA VAL A 62 9.69 21.97 6.55
C VAL A 62 10.85 21.71 5.59
N LEU A 63 10.62 20.83 4.62
CA LEU A 63 11.53 20.58 3.51
C LEU A 63 10.84 20.99 2.22
N HIS A 64 11.33 22.07 1.57
CA HIS A 64 10.87 22.44 0.24
C HIS A 64 11.73 21.79 -0.82
N GLN A 65 11.09 21.16 -1.81
CA GLN A 65 11.77 20.58 -2.96
C GLN A 65 11.02 20.89 -4.26
N LYS A 66 11.70 20.76 -5.40
CA LYS A 66 11.01 20.74 -6.70
C LYS A 66 10.17 19.47 -6.77
N ASN A 67 9.01 19.54 -7.42
CA ASN A 67 8.15 18.38 -7.55
C ASN A 67 8.86 17.18 -8.17
N GLN A 68 8.99 16.10 -7.39
CA GLN A 68 9.62 14.83 -7.76
C GLN A 68 8.73 13.63 -7.40
N GLY A 69 7.53 13.90 -6.87
CA GLY A 69 6.55 12.90 -6.48
C GLY A 69 6.72 12.38 -5.04
N VAL A 70 5.65 11.77 -4.55
CA VAL A 70 5.50 11.32 -3.15
C VAL A 70 6.63 10.39 -2.68
N SER A 71 7.13 9.52 -3.55
CA SER A 71 8.27 8.63 -3.24
C SER A 71 9.53 9.40 -2.88
N MET A 72 9.87 10.43 -3.65
CA MET A 72 11.05 11.26 -3.38
C MET A 72 10.85 12.12 -2.14
N ALA A 73 9.65 12.67 -1.94
CA ALA A 73 9.32 13.42 -0.74
C ALA A 73 9.52 12.55 0.53
N ARG A 74 8.96 11.32 0.55
CA ARG A 74 9.16 10.38 1.65
C ARG A 74 10.62 9.99 1.83
N ASN A 75 11.36 9.70 0.74
CA ASN A 75 12.77 9.34 0.80
C ASN A 75 13.65 10.46 1.37
N ASN A 76 13.41 11.71 0.96
CA ASN A 76 14.14 12.86 1.46
C ASN A 76 13.88 13.09 2.96
N ALA A 77 12.63 12.90 3.40
CA ALA A 77 12.29 12.96 4.82
C ALA A 77 12.93 11.83 5.64
N ILE A 78 12.95 10.58 5.14
CA ILE A 78 13.65 9.45 5.78
C ILE A 78 15.14 9.77 6.02
N GLN A 79 15.80 10.45 5.08
CA GLN A 79 17.19 10.85 5.22
C GLN A 79 17.41 11.90 6.33
N LYS A 80 16.43 12.79 6.54
CA LYS A 80 16.48 13.84 7.57
C LYS A 80 15.99 13.36 8.93
N ALA A 81 15.18 12.31 8.96
CA ALA A 81 14.61 11.76 10.18
C ALA A 81 15.68 11.38 11.20
N THR A 82 15.51 11.82 12.45
CA THR A 82 16.40 11.55 13.58
C THR A 82 15.79 10.61 14.62
N GLY A 83 14.46 10.45 14.62
CA GLY A 83 13.75 9.57 15.54
C GLY A 83 14.15 8.09 15.39
N GLU A 84 14.05 7.35 16.47
CA GLU A 84 14.22 5.89 16.47
C GLU A 84 13.14 5.19 15.67
N TRP A 85 11.98 5.81 15.59
CA TRP A 85 10.80 5.34 14.90
C TRP A 85 10.34 6.30 13.81
N ILE A 86 9.74 5.77 12.75
CA ILE A 86 9.16 6.55 11.65
C ILE A 86 7.70 6.15 11.48
N THR A 87 6.83 7.12 11.25
CA THR A 87 5.46 6.92 10.75
C THR A 87 5.17 7.87 9.60
N PHE A 88 4.35 7.43 8.64
CA PHE A 88 3.92 8.22 7.50
C PHE A 88 2.45 8.59 7.65
N ILE A 89 2.12 9.84 7.33
CA ILE A 89 0.74 10.35 7.32
C ILE A 89 0.55 11.10 5.99
N ASP A 90 -0.51 10.79 5.27
CA ASP A 90 -0.85 11.51 4.04
C ASP A 90 -1.50 12.84 4.40
N ALA A 91 -1.18 13.91 3.68
CA ALA A 91 -1.54 15.29 4.04
C ALA A 91 -3.05 15.62 3.94
N ASP A 92 -3.82 14.72 3.32
CA ASP A 92 -5.29 14.80 3.23
C ASP A 92 -6.02 14.00 4.32
N ASP A 93 -5.28 13.30 5.19
CA ASP A 93 -5.78 12.44 6.25
C ASP A 93 -5.53 13.05 7.65
N TRP A 94 -6.05 12.42 8.70
CA TRP A 94 -5.79 12.84 10.10
C TRP A 94 -5.71 11.62 11.03
N ILE A 95 -5.24 11.83 12.26
CA ILE A 95 -4.99 10.75 13.22
C ILE A 95 -5.69 10.97 14.56
N GLU A 96 -5.98 9.89 15.25
CA GLU A 96 -6.50 9.92 16.61
C GLU A 96 -5.47 10.55 17.58
N LYS A 97 -5.96 11.31 18.56
CA LYS A 97 -5.13 12.09 19.50
C LYS A 97 -4.07 11.27 20.24
N ASN A 98 -4.31 9.98 20.45
CA ASN A 98 -3.44 9.09 21.21
C ASN A 98 -2.78 8.00 20.32
N MET A 99 -2.77 8.20 18.99
CA MET A 99 -2.20 7.21 18.06
C MET A 99 -0.73 6.92 18.37
N CYS A 100 0.08 7.96 18.47
CA CYS A 100 1.52 7.82 18.73
C CYS A 100 1.79 7.17 20.09
N GLU A 101 1.04 7.51 21.13
CA GLU A 101 1.17 6.95 22.47
C GLU A 101 0.87 5.45 22.48
N LEU A 102 -0.28 5.05 21.92
CA LEU A 102 -0.68 3.64 21.84
C LEU A 102 0.29 2.80 20.99
N ALA A 103 0.81 3.38 19.90
CA ALA A 103 1.82 2.70 19.08
C ALA A 103 3.13 2.51 19.87
N MET A 104 3.56 3.52 20.64
CA MET A 104 4.77 3.46 21.45
C MET A 104 4.64 2.54 22.66
N GLU A 105 3.46 2.35 23.21
CA GLU A 105 3.21 1.33 24.26
C GLU A 105 3.49 -0.10 23.78
N LYS A 106 3.34 -0.35 22.48
CA LYS A 106 3.54 -1.67 21.85
C LYS A 106 4.88 -1.83 21.15
N ARG A 107 5.79 -0.84 21.26
CA ARG A 107 7.08 -0.86 20.53
C ARG A 107 8.10 -1.84 21.09
N ASP A 108 8.02 -2.14 22.40
CA ASP A 108 9.04 -2.95 23.08
C ASP A 108 9.16 -4.32 22.42
N GLU A 109 10.41 -4.70 22.11
CA GLU A 109 10.76 -5.93 21.39
C GLU A 109 10.20 -6.06 19.95
N ASN A 110 9.42 -5.09 19.47
CA ASN A 110 8.90 -5.10 18.13
C ASN A 110 9.81 -4.34 17.14
N ASP A 111 9.80 -4.78 15.90
CA ASP A 111 10.43 -4.09 14.77
C ASP A 111 9.44 -3.20 14.02
N MET A 112 8.15 -3.44 14.24
CA MET A 112 7.05 -2.70 13.65
C MET A 112 5.80 -2.79 14.52
N VAL A 113 5.02 -1.70 14.58
CA VAL A 113 3.65 -1.71 15.13
C VAL A 113 2.69 -1.26 14.03
N VAL A 114 1.56 -1.95 13.92
CA VAL A 114 0.54 -1.69 12.88
C VAL A 114 -0.81 -1.49 13.56
N TRP A 115 -1.64 -0.62 13.01
CA TRP A 115 -3.00 -0.40 13.53
C TRP A 115 -4.04 -0.33 12.43
N ASN A 116 -5.30 -0.25 12.85
CA ASN A 116 -6.45 -0.17 11.96
C ASN A 116 -6.77 1.28 11.58
N MET A 117 -7.68 1.47 10.62
CA MET A 117 -8.09 2.79 10.15
C MET A 117 -9.61 2.90 10.00
N TYR A 118 -10.08 4.13 10.10
CA TYR A 118 -11.39 4.54 9.60
C TYR A 118 -11.32 4.88 8.12
N LEU A 119 -12.37 4.57 7.39
CA LEU A 119 -12.65 5.09 6.05
C LEU A 119 -13.72 6.15 6.19
N ASN A 120 -13.40 7.38 5.84
CA ASN A 120 -14.27 8.54 6.01
C ASN A 120 -14.72 9.05 4.63
N LYS A 121 -16.03 8.98 4.38
CA LYS A 121 -16.64 9.51 3.16
C LYS A 121 -17.77 10.46 3.54
N ASP A 122 -17.61 11.73 3.25
CA ASP A 122 -18.54 12.79 3.68
C ASP A 122 -18.80 12.71 5.20
N ALA A 123 -20.04 12.60 5.62
CA ALA A 123 -20.44 12.39 7.03
C ALA A 123 -20.39 10.92 7.50
N ASN A 124 -20.06 9.99 6.62
CA ASN A 124 -20.05 8.57 6.95
C ASN A 124 -18.65 8.09 7.32
N GLN A 125 -18.56 7.39 8.44
CA GLN A 125 -17.35 6.77 8.92
C GLN A 125 -17.53 5.26 9.02
N GLN A 126 -16.59 4.50 8.50
CA GLN A 126 -16.57 3.05 8.57
C GLN A 126 -15.20 2.56 9.01
N ILE A 127 -15.15 1.52 9.85
CA ILE A 127 -13.89 0.87 10.19
C ILE A 127 -13.50 -0.05 9.03
N LYS A 128 -12.26 0.06 8.54
CA LYS A 128 -11.73 -0.89 7.57
C LYS A 128 -11.68 -2.28 8.21
N LYS A 129 -12.30 -3.27 7.58
CA LYS A 129 -12.26 -4.65 8.08
C LYS A 129 -10.85 -5.23 7.92
N ASN A 130 -10.22 -5.50 9.05
CA ASN A 130 -8.94 -6.20 9.17
C ASN A 130 -9.11 -7.40 10.10
N TYR A 131 -8.02 -7.89 10.67
CA TYR A 131 -8.07 -8.92 11.70
C TYR A 131 -8.79 -8.39 12.96
N GLU A 132 -9.65 -9.22 13.57
CA GLU A 132 -10.63 -8.75 14.58
C GLU A 132 -10.05 -8.58 16.00
N LYS A 133 -8.81 -9.01 16.24
CA LYS A 133 -8.14 -8.97 17.55
C LYS A 133 -6.77 -8.36 17.43
N ASP A 134 -6.23 -7.86 18.54
CA ASP A 134 -4.81 -7.56 18.63
C ASP A 134 -4.01 -8.84 18.33
N LEU A 135 -2.91 -8.69 17.63
CA LEU A 135 -2.06 -9.81 17.19
C LEU A 135 -0.61 -9.45 17.40
N SER A 136 0.11 -10.22 18.20
CA SER A 136 1.57 -10.16 18.27
C SER A 136 2.15 -11.34 17.49
N VAL A 137 3.07 -11.05 16.58
CA VAL A 137 3.72 -12.03 15.72
C VAL A 137 5.21 -12.03 16.02
N ASP A 138 5.66 -13.11 16.66
CA ASP A 138 7.05 -13.41 17.00
C ASP A 138 7.48 -14.83 16.56
N ASP A 139 6.54 -15.59 16.03
CA ASP A 139 6.78 -16.90 15.44
C ASP A 139 7.19 -16.76 13.97
N GLU A 140 8.36 -17.29 13.62
CA GLU A 140 8.94 -17.18 12.26
C GLU A 140 8.04 -17.80 11.18
N LYS A 141 7.36 -18.93 11.49
CA LYS A 141 6.47 -19.59 10.52
C LYS A 141 5.20 -18.79 10.27
N LEU A 142 4.67 -18.14 11.32
CA LEU A 142 3.52 -17.25 11.18
C LEU A 142 3.90 -15.99 10.40
N LEU A 143 5.05 -15.40 10.68
CA LEU A 143 5.59 -14.27 9.96
C LEU A 143 5.80 -14.60 8.48
N GLU A 144 6.37 -15.77 8.18
CA GLU A 144 6.52 -16.24 6.80
C GLU A 144 5.18 -16.39 6.08
N LYS A 145 4.16 -16.97 6.73
CA LYS A 145 2.81 -17.07 6.16
C LYS A 145 2.20 -15.70 5.84
N ILE A 146 2.38 -14.71 6.74
CA ILE A 146 1.92 -13.33 6.52
C ILE A 146 2.66 -12.71 5.34
N ASN A 147 3.97 -12.91 5.23
CA ASN A 147 4.77 -12.40 4.11
C ASN A 147 4.38 -13.05 2.77
N LEU A 148 4.07 -14.35 2.75
CA LEU A 148 3.53 -15.01 1.57
C LEU A 148 2.16 -14.44 1.18
N ASN A 149 1.27 -14.16 2.15
CA ASN A 149 -0.02 -13.50 1.87
C ASN A 149 0.16 -12.09 1.31
N PHE A 150 1.12 -11.35 1.84
CA PHE A 150 1.48 -10.03 1.35
C PHE A 150 2.01 -10.10 -0.10
N LEU A 151 2.89 -11.06 -0.39
CA LEU A 151 3.40 -11.28 -1.75
C LEU A 151 2.28 -11.64 -2.74
N ARG A 152 1.27 -12.44 -2.37
CA ARG A 152 0.16 -12.87 -3.25
C ARG A 152 -0.90 -11.81 -3.50
N THR A 153 -1.19 -10.99 -2.50
CA THR A 153 -2.33 -10.05 -2.45
C THR A 153 -3.73 -10.68 -2.36
N ILE A 154 -3.84 -12.00 -2.38
CA ILE A 154 -5.08 -12.75 -2.16
C ILE A 154 -4.84 -13.90 -1.17
N SER A 155 -5.86 -14.31 -0.44
CA SER A 155 -5.82 -15.53 0.38
C SER A 155 -6.05 -16.78 -0.48
N LEU A 156 -5.33 -17.85 -0.18
CA LEU A 156 -5.53 -19.17 -0.80
C LEU A 156 -6.58 -20.00 -0.06
N SER A 157 -6.68 -19.81 1.26
CA SER A 157 -7.65 -20.45 2.14
C SER A 157 -8.38 -19.44 3.02
N LYS A 158 -9.46 -19.89 3.68
CA LYS A 158 -10.24 -19.04 4.60
C LYS A 158 -9.54 -18.75 5.92
N ASP A 159 -8.62 -19.60 6.32
CA ASP A 159 -7.95 -19.56 7.63
C ASP A 159 -6.66 -18.71 7.62
N GLU A 160 -6.34 -18.10 6.49
CA GLU A 160 -5.15 -17.26 6.38
C GLU A 160 -5.35 -15.91 7.07
N ILE A 161 -4.42 -15.55 7.96
CA ILE A 161 -4.36 -14.22 8.56
C ILE A 161 -3.97 -13.20 7.50
N ARG A 162 -4.82 -12.21 7.31
CA ARG A 162 -4.57 -11.10 6.40
C ARG A 162 -4.82 -9.78 7.12
N ILE A 163 -3.83 -8.91 7.04
CA ILE A 163 -3.88 -7.56 7.59
C ILE A 163 -3.75 -6.57 6.43
N PRO A 164 -4.87 -6.13 5.81
CA PRO A 164 -4.84 -5.26 4.64
C PRO A 164 -4.14 -3.91 4.84
N THR A 165 -4.03 -3.41 6.06
CA THR A 165 -3.28 -2.19 6.36
C THR A 165 -1.79 -2.34 6.10
N LEU A 166 -1.23 -3.56 6.12
CA LEU A 166 0.18 -3.81 5.78
C LEU A 166 0.55 -3.39 4.34
N GLU A 167 -0.41 -3.22 3.44
CA GLU A 167 -0.13 -2.93 2.03
C GLU A 167 0.24 -1.46 1.75
N GLY A 168 -0.12 -0.51 2.62
CA GLY A 168 0.19 0.92 2.48
C GLY A 168 1.22 1.40 3.51
N PRO A 169 1.85 2.57 3.36
CA PRO A 169 2.85 3.06 4.30
C PRO A 169 2.25 3.69 5.55
N VAL A 170 0.99 4.09 5.50
CA VAL A 170 0.24 4.64 6.65
C VAL A 170 -0.19 3.54 7.62
N CYS A 171 -0.55 3.89 8.83
CA CYS A 171 -0.92 2.96 9.90
C CYS A 171 0.23 2.07 10.41
N HIS A 172 1.46 2.54 10.29
CA HIS A 172 2.65 1.82 10.73
C HIS A 172 3.56 2.70 11.59
N LEU A 173 4.19 2.08 12.58
CA LEU A 173 5.36 2.59 13.26
C LEU A 173 6.54 1.69 12.86
N TYR A 174 7.50 2.26 12.11
CA TYR A 174 8.66 1.54 11.56
C TYR A 174 9.90 1.83 12.42
N LYS A 175 10.65 0.82 12.77
CA LYS A 175 11.98 0.98 13.38
C LYS A 175 12.96 1.53 12.34
N ARG A 176 13.44 2.77 12.54
CA ARG A 176 14.27 3.49 11.56
C ARG A 176 15.57 2.77 11.24
N SER A 177 16.19 2.08 12.20
CA SER A 177 17.43 1.32 11.97
C SER A 177 17.27 0.30 10.85
N ILE A 178 16.15 -0.43 10.79
CA ILE A 178 15.89 -1.41 9.73
C ILE A 178 15.87 -0.75 8.34
N ILE A 179 15.20 0.40 8.22
CA ILE A 179 15.16 1.16 6.96
C ILE A 179 16.56 1.58 6.54
N LYS A 180 17.36 2.09 7.49
CA LYS A 180 18.68 2.63 7.25
C LYS A 180 19.71 1.56 6.91
N GLU A 181 19.78 0.51 7.71
CA GLU A 181 20.76 -0.58 7.57
C GLU A 181 20.57 -1.37 6.29
N ASN A 182 19.32 -1.50 5.84
CA ASN A 182 18.98 -2.23 4.62
C ASN A 182 18.73 -1.32 3.41
N ASN A 183 18.98 -0.01 3.55
CA ASN A 183 18.81 0.99 2.50
C ASN A 183 17.43 0.95 1.81
N ILE A 184 16.36 0.67 2.59
CA ILE A 184 14.99 0.55 2.07
C ILE A 184 14.50 1.92 1.61
N ARG A 185 13.95 1.99 0.38
CA ARG A 185 13.52 3.23 -0.27
C ARG A 185 12.20 3.03 -1.03
N PHE A 186 11.41 4.09 -1.10
CA PHE A 186 10.32 4.16 -2.06
C PHE A 186 10.89 4.27 -3.47
N ASP A 187 10.46 3.42 -4.39
CA ASP A 187 10.94 3.46 -5.78
C ASP A 187 10.27 4.61 -6.54
N SER A 188 11.00 5.71 -6.74
CA SER A 188 10.51 6.91 -7.42
C SER A 188 10.25 6.73 -8.91
N SER A 189 10.68 5.63 -9.52
CA SER A 189 10.35 5.30 -10.91
C SER A 189 8.92 4.78 -11.07
N LEU A 190 8.25 4.42 -9.96
CA LEU A 190 6.89 3.92 -9.94
C LEU A 190 5.92 5.04 -9.56
N LYS A 191 4.85 5.19 -10.34
CA LYS A 191 3.75 6.11 -10.03
C LYS A 191 2.66 5.50 -9.14
N GLN A 192 2.65 4.18 -9.00
CA GLN A 192 1.71 3.43 -8.18
C GLN A 192 2.38 2.13 -7.71
N GLY A 193 2.10 1.69 -6.48
CA GLY A 193 2.58 0.45 -5.91
C GLY A 193 3.99 0.50 -5.31
N GLU A 194 4.60 1.68 -5.25
CA GLU A 194 5.86 1.97 -4.57
C GLU A 194 5.75 1.70 -3.06
N ASP A 195 4.59 2.00 -2.49
CA ASP A 195 4.23 1.78 -1.10
C ASP A 195 4.22 0.28 -0.74
N LYS A 196 3.62 -0.53 -1.58
CA LYS A 196 3.59 -1.99 -1.39
C LYS A 196 4.96 -2.62 -1.49
N LEU A 197 5.81 -2.13 -2.40
CA LEU A 197 7.18 -2.61 -2.52
C LEU A 197 8.02 -2.23 -1.30
N PHE A 198 7.92 -0.98 -0.84
CA PHE A 198 8.59 -0.51 0.37
C PHE A 198 8.22 -1.38 1.58
N ASN A 199 6.93 -1.62 1.79
CA ASN A 199 6.48 -2.45 2.90
C ASN A 199 6.91 -3.91 2.75
N TYR A 200 6.82 -4.49 1.55
CA TYR A 200 7.29 -5.84 1.31
C TYR A 200 8.78 -5.99 1.62
N GLU A 201 9.59 -5.03 1.17
CA GLU A 201 11.03 -5.02 1.46
C GLU A 201 11.30 -4.89 2.95
N TYR A 202 10.60 -4.00 3.66
CA TYR A 202 10.71 -3.84 5.10
C TYR A 202 10.36 -5.15 5.85
N HIS A 203 9.28 -5.81 5.45
CA HIS A 203 8.84 -7.07 6.03
C HIS A 203 9.85 -8.21 5.95
N LYS A 204 10.80 -8.18 5.04
CA LYS A 204 11.87 -9.19 4.93
C LYS A 204 12.85 -9.15 6.10
N TYR A 205 12.95 -8.03 6.78
CA TYR A 205 13.96 -7.79 7.83
C TYR A 205 13.38 -7.75 9.24
N ILE A 206 12.07 -7.73 9.40
CA ILE A 206 11.44 -7.77 10.72
C ILE A 206 11.40 -9.20 11.26
N LYS A 207 11.53 -9.30 12.59
CA LYS A 207 11.41 -10.54 13.34
C LYS A 207 10.14 -10.56 14.18
N ARG A 208 9.65 -9.39 14.57
CA ARG A 208 8.45 -9.22 15.40
C ARG A 208 7.65 -8.01 14.98
N PHE A 209 6.33 -8.15 14.99
CA PHE A 209 5.44 -6.98 14.91
C PHE A 209 4.17 -7.20 15.74
N THR A 210 3.56 -6.11 16.14
CA THR A 210 2.24 -6.11 16.79
C THR A 210 1.23 -5.37 15.92
N TYR A 211 0.08 -6.00 15.70
CA TYR A 211 -1.11 -5.36 15.15
C TYR A 211 -2.08 -4.99 16.27
N ILE A 212 -2.49 -3.74 16.33
CA ILE A 212 -3.48 -3.18 17.25
C ILE A 212 -4.82 -3.08 16.51
N ASN A 213 -5.83 -3.81 16.96
CA ASN A 213 -7.17 -3.74 16.38
C ASN A 213 -7.94 -2.49 16.88
N LYS A 214 -7.30 -1.32 16.81
CA LYS A 214 -7.94 -0.03 17.06
C LYS A 214 -7.77 0.83 15.81
N PRO A 215 -8.83 1.45 15.31
CA PRO A 215 -8.70 2.41 14.22
C PRO A 215 -8.14 3.72 14.80
N LEU A 216 -6.88 4.01 14.47
CA LEU A 216 -6.13 5.17 14.96
C LEU A 216 -5.81 6.18 13.86
N TYR A 217 -6.18 5.86 12.63
CA TYR A 217 -5.94 6.65 11.43
C TYR A 217 -7.25 6.89 10.68
N HIS A 218 -7.46 8.09 10.20
CA HIS A 218 -8.65 8.46 9.42
C HIS A 218 -8.28 8.68 7.96
N TYR A 219 -8.59 7.70 7.12
CA TYR A 219 -8.42 7.78 5.68
C TYR A 219 -9.59 8.49 5.03
N ARG A 220 -9.34 9.62 4.36
CA ARG A 220 -10.37 10.42 3.68
C ARG A 220 -10.64 9.90 2.28
N LEU A 221 -11.89 9.54 2.02
CA LEU A 221 -12.35 9.15 0.69
C LEU A 221 -12.93 10.36 -0.03
N HIS A 222 -12.21 10.89 -1.01
CA HIS A 222 -12.66 11.98 -1.87
C HIS A 222 -12.43 11.65 -3.35
N GLY A 223 -13.15 12.37 -4.25
CA GLY A 223 -13.16 12.06 -5.69
C GLY A 223 -11.84 12.29 -6.43
N GLU A 224 -10.88 12.98 -5.82
CA GLU A 224 -9.58 13.32 -6.41
C GLU A 224 -8.48 12.30 -6.06
N SER A 225 -8.83 11.21 -5.33
CA SER A 225 -7.88 10.16 -4.97
C SER A 225 -7.29 9.47 -6.22
N THR A 226 -5.98 9.42 -6.30
CA THR A 226 -5.21 8.84 -7.43
C THR A 226 -5.51 7.37 -7.68
N THR A 227 -6.03 6.64 -6.70
CA THR A 227 -6.39 5.22 -6.81
C THR A 227 -7.62 4.95 -7.69
N HIS A 228 -8.43 5.95 -7.99
CA HIS A 228 -9.65 5.80 -8.77
C HIS A 228 -9.55 6.35 -10.20
N THR A 229 -8.50 7.08 -10.54
CA THR A 229 -8.28 7.65 -11.87
C THR A 229 -7.67 6.65 -12.84
N PHE A 230 -8.07 6.77 -14.13
CA PHE A 230 -7.42 6.01 -15.20
C PHE A 230 -5.98 6.47 -15.38
N PHE A 231 -5.07 5.51 -15.48
CA PHE A 231 -3.68 5.77 -15.78
C PHE A 231 -3.24 4.96 -17.01
N ALA A 232 -2.88 5.64 -18.09
CA ALA A 232 -2.50 5.00 -19.36
C ALA A 232 -1.27 4.07 -19.24
N GLY A 233 -0.36 4.35 -18.29
CA GLY A 233 0.81 3.51 -17.99
C GLY A 233 0.55 2.32 -17.05
N ASN A 234 -0.70 2.00 -16.72
CA ASN A 234 -1.04 1.02 -15.69
C ASN A 234 -0.50 -0.39 -15.99
N ALA A 235 -0.58 -0.84 -17.25
CA ALA A 235 -0.07 -2.16 -17.65
C ALA A 235 1.46 -2.24 -17.54
N ASP A 236 2.17 -1.21 -18.02
CA ASP A 236 3.62 -1.12 -17.94
C ASP A 236 4.11 -1.01 -16.48
N THR A 237 3.48 -0.15 -15.69
CA THR A 237 3.79 -0.02 -14.26
C THR A 237 3.56 -1.33 -13.52
N SER A 238 2.46 -2.03 -13.77
CA SER A 238 2.18 -3.33 -13.17
C SER A 238 3.24 -4.37 -13.55
N THR A 239 3.68 -4.37 -14.80
CA THR A 239 4.76 -5.26 -15.28
C THR A 239 6.08 -4.95 -14.57
N ARG A 240 6.43 -3.65 -14.41
CA ARG A 240 7.64 -3.23 -13.67
C ARG A 240 7.58 -3.64 -12.19
N ILE A 241 6.44 -3.46 -11.54
CA ILE A 241 6.23 -3.91 -10.16
C ILE A 241 6.45 -5.42 -10.02
N LEU A 242 5.91 -6.22 -10.95
CA LEU A 242 6.11 -7.68 -10.93
C LEU A 242 7.60 -8.04 -11.06
N LYS A 243 8.34 -7.38 -11.95
CA LYS A 243 9.79 -7.57 -12.09
C LYS A 243 10.53 -7.19 -10.80
N LYS A 244 10.17 -6.08 -10.15
CA LYS A 244 10.74 -5.66 -8.86
C LYS A 244 10.50 -6.69 -7.76
N TYR A 245 9.31 -7.25 -7.63
CA TYR A 245 9.06 -8.35 -6.67
C TYR A 245 9.92 -9.57 -6.96
N TYR A 246 10.13 -9.91 -8.23
CA TYR A 246 10.99 -11.02 -8.62
C TYR A 246 12.46 -10.78 -8.22
N GLU A 247 12.96 -9.55 -8.42
CA GLU A 247 14.31 -9.12 -8.02
C GLU A 247 14.47 -9.11 -6.49
N LEU A 248 13.49 -8.58 -5.76
CA LEU A 248 13.52 -8.45 -4.30
C LEU A 248 13.39 -9.79 -3.57
N GLU A 249 12.83 -10.83 -4.21
CA GLU A 249 12.54 -12.10 -3.56
C GLU A 249 13.26 -13.29 -4.22
N PRO A 250 14.55 -13.52 -3.92
CA PRO A 250 15.33 -14.59 -4.54
C PRO A 250 14.80 -15.99 -4.25
N ARG A 251 14.00 -16.18 -3.17
CA ARG A 251 13.36 -17.47 -2.86
C ARG A 251 12.36 -17.91 -3.92
N ILE A 252 11.91 -17.02 -4.82
CA ILE A 252 11.11 -17.38 -6.00
C ILE A 252 11.85 -18.42 -6.86
N ASN A 253 13.18 -18.36 -6.91
CA ASN A 253 13.98 -19.30 -7.73
C ASN A 253 14.29 -20.61 -7.00
N THR A 254 14.26 -20.64 -5.68
CA THR A 254 14.73 -21.77 -4.86
C THR A 254 13.62 -22.49 -4.11
N SER A 255 12.47 -21.88 -3.90
CA SER A 255 11.32 -22.44 -3.18
C SER A 255 10.09 -22.54 -4.07
N GLU A 256 9.49 -23.73 -4.12
CA GLU A 256 8.24 -23.95 -4.87
C GLU A 256 7.09 -23.09 -4.32
N THR A 257 7.02 -22.92 -2.99
CA THR A 257 6.02 -22.07 -2.33
C THR A 257 6.12 -20.61 -2.76
N TYR A 258 7.34 -20.04 -2.74
CA TYR A 258 7.55 -18.65 -3.17
C TYR A 258 7.33 -18.48 -4.67
N ARG A 259 7.75 -19.44 -5.48
CA ARG A 259 7.52 -19.46 -6.93
C ARG A 259 6.04 -19.46 -7.24
N ASN A 260 5.27 -20.37 -6.65
CA ASN A 260 3.83 -20.42 -6.89
C ASN A 260 3.12 -19.15 -6.37
N THR A 261 3.55 -18.63 -5.22
CA THR A 261 3.04 -17.36 -4.66
C THR A 261 3.22 -16.20 -5.64
N TYR A 262 4.40 -16.08 -6.24
CA TYR A 262 4.67 -15.09 -7.27
C TYR A 262 3.83 -15.32 -8.54
N CYS A 263 3.74 -16.55 -9.02
CA CYS A 263 2.91 -16.90 -10.18
C CYS A 263 1.43 -16.53 -9.96
N VAL A 264 0.89 -16.79 -8.78
CA VAL A 264 -0.47 -16.37 -8.38
C VAL A 264 -0.59 -14.85 -8.42
N ARG A 265 0.39 -14.10 -7.88
CA ARG A 265 0.39 -12.63 -7.97
C ARG A 265 0.32 -12.15 -9.40
N VAL A 266 1.12 -12.70 -10.31
CA VAL A 266 1.10 -12.33 -11.73
C VAL A 266 -0.29 -12.55 -12.33
N GLY A 267 -0.93 -13.68 -12.04
CA GLY A 267 -2.28 -13.96 -12.49
C GLY A 267 -3.34 -13.00 -11.92
N VAL A 268 -3.21 -12.63 -10.65
CA VAL A 268 -4.11 -11.64 -10.00
C VAL A 268 -3.97 -10.27 -10.63
N ILE A 269 -2.74 -9.81 -10.89
CA ILE A 269 -2.47 -8.53 -11.55
C ILE A 269 -3.02 -8.55 -12.99
N ALA A 270 -2.81 -9.65 -13.74
CA ALA A 270 -3.37 -9.80 -15.08
C ALA A 270 -4.90 -9.65 -15.08
N TYR A 271 -5.60 -10.27 -14.13
CA TYR A 271 -7.06 -10.12 -14.01
C TYR A 271 -7.46 -8.71 -13.60
N PHE A 272 -6.74 -8.09 -12.67
CA PHE A 272 -7.00 -6.71 -12.23
C PHE A 272 -6.88 -5.70 -13.38
N LEU A 273 -5.90 -5.87 -14.26
CA LEU A 273 -5.68 -5.02 -15.43
C LEU A 273 -6.87 -5.04 -16.41
N ILE A 274 -7.67 -6.11 -16.45
CA ILE A 274 -8.88 -6.14 -17.32
C ILE A 274 -9.79 -4.95 -16.99
N GLY A 275 -10.04 -4.68 -15.72
CA GLY A 275 -10.92 -3.60 -15.31
C GLY A 275 -10.26 -2.25 -15.19
N LYS A 276 -9.08 -2.22 -14.59
CA LYS A 276 -8.37 -0.98 -14.27
C LYS A 276 -7.67 -0.35 -15.47
N TYR A 277 -7.46 -1.13 -16.53
CA TYR A 277 -6.80 -0.64 -17.75
C TYR A 277 -7.60 -0.99 -19.01
N PHE A 278 -7.70 -2.27 -19.40
CA PHE A 278 -8.21 -2.66 -20.71
C PHE A 278 -9.68 -2.27 -20.96
N LEU A 279 -10.57 -2.49 -19.99
CA LEU A 279 -12.00 -2.16 -20.08
C LEU A 279 -12.36 -0.85 -19.37
N HIS A 280 -11.39 -0.10 -18.87
CA HIS A 280 -11.68 1.17 -18.21
C HIS A 280 -12.43 2.13 -19.17
N PRO A 281 -13.47 2.87 -18.71
CA PRO A 281 -14.23 3.78 -19.56
C PRO A 281 -13.35 4.80 -20.30
N ASP A 282 -12.34 5.34 -19.62
CA ASP A 282 -11.44 6.38 -20.14
C ASP A 282 -10.25 5.81 -20.95
N ASN A 283 -10.20 4.49 -21.19
CA ASN A 283 -9.17 3.93 -22.06
C ASN A 283 -9.51 4.22 -23.54
N PRO A 284 -8.70 5.01 -24.27
CA PRO A 284 -8.96 5.32 -25.68
C PRO A 284 -8.90 4.07 -26.57
N ASN A 285 -8.16 3.04 -26.16
CA ASN A 285 -8.01 1.78 -26.90
C ASN A 285 -8.98 0.66 -26.44
N ARG A 286 -10.00 1.00 -25.66
CA ARG A 286 -10.95 0.03 -25.09
C ARG A 286 -11.56 -0.91 -26.14
N LYS A 287 -11.76 -0.45 -27.36
CA LYS A 287 -12.30 -1.28 -28.47
C LYS A 287 -11.37 -2.45 -28.82
N ASN A 288 -10.06 -2.30 -28.59
CA ASN A 288 -9.03 -3.27 -28.84
C ASN A 288 -8.62 -4.07 -27.57
N ALA A 289 -9.31 -3.85 -26.43
CA ALA A 289 -8.96 -4.38 -25.11
C ALA A 289 -8.59 -5.88 -25.13
N PHE A 290 -9.39 -6.70 -25.79
CA PHE A 290 -9.15 -8.14 -25.87
C PHE A 290 -7.88 -8.49 -26.64
N ARG A 291 -7.60 -7.78 -27.74
CA ARG A 291 -6.39 -7.99 -28.56
C ARG A 291 -5.14 -7.58 -27.78
N GLU A 292 -5.16 -6.40 -27.16
CA GLU A 292 -4.05 -5.88 -26.34
C GLU A 292 -3.78 -6.75 -25.13
N PHE A 293 -4.83 -7.21 -24.44
CA PHE A 293 -4.70 -8.17 -23.36
C PHE A 293 -4.01 -9.46 -23.80
N LYS A 294 -4.39 -10.02 -24.97
CA LYS A 294 -3.73 -11.21 -25.52
C LYS A 294 -2.24 -10.97 -25.81
N ILE A 295 -1.87 -9.79 -26.28
CA ILE A 295 -0.47 -9.42 -26.52
C ILE A 295 0.26 -9.46 -25.18
N LEU A 296 -0.23 -8.73 -24.16
CA LEU A 296 0.38 -8.71 -22.82
C LEU A 296 0.54 -10.12 -22.22
N MET A 297 -0.45 -11.00 -22.40
CA MET A 297 -0.39 -12.39 -21.89
C MET A 297 0.65 -13.29 -22.61
N ASN A 298 1.25 -12.83 -23.70
CA ASN A 298 2.37 -13.51 -24.37
C ASN A 298 3.73 -12.90 -24.01
N GLU A 299 3.77 -11.82 -23.22
CA GLU A 299 4.99 -11.20 -22.73
C GLU A 299 5.37 -11.74 -21.33
N GLU A 300 6.67 -11.62 -20.97
CA GLU A 300 7.14 -11.96 -19.62
C GLU A 300 6.89 -10.78 -18.67
N PRO A 301 6.46 -11.03 -17.42
CA PRO A 301 6.39 -12.36 -16.75
C PRO A 301 5.07 -13.10 -16.93
N TYR A 302 4.07 -12.57 -17.62
CA TYR A 302 2.71 -13.14 -17.66
C TYR A 302 2.69 -14.53 -18.31
N LYS A 303 3.41 -14.71 -19.41
CA LYS A 303 3.41 -15.95 -20.19
C LYS A 303 3.87 -17.15 -19.37
N SER A 304 5.05 -17.07 -18.78
CA SER A 304 5.65 -18.17 -18.03
C SER A 304 5.01 -18.34 -16.64
N ALA A 305 4.82 -17.25 -15.90
CA ALA A 305 4.31 -17.34 -14.55
C ALA A 305 2.87 -17.85 -14.49
N ILE A 306 1.96 -17.37 -15.37
CA ILE A 306 0.57 -17.83 -15.37
C ILE A 306 0.47 -19.32 -15.76
N ALA A 307 1.28 -19.78 -16.70
CA ALA A 307 1.34 -21.19 -17.06
C ALA A 307 1.82 -22.09 -15.90
N ALA A 308 2.71 -21.57 -15.05
CA ALA A 308 3.30 -22.28 -13.93
C ALA A 308 2.44 -22.27 -12.64
N ILE A 309 1.30 -21.55 -12.59
CA ILE A 309 0.44 -21.51 -11.37
C ILE A 309 0.05 -22.93 -10.95
N ASP A 310 0.35 -23.31 -9.70
CA ASP A 310 -0.22 -24.50 -9.10
C ASP A 310 -1.55 -24.19 -8.41
N LEU A 311 -2.64 -24.63 -9.01
CA LEU A 311 -3.99 -24.41 -8.50
C LEU A 311 -4.42 -25.42 -7.42
N ARG A 312 -3.65 -26.49 -7.20
CA ARG A 312 -3.99 -27.54 -6.20
C ARG A 312 -3.96 -26.99 -4.78
N VAL A 313 -3.06 -26.04 -4.51
CA VAL A 313 -2.88 -25.42 -3.19
C VAL A 313 -3.95 -24.38 -2.85
N MET A 314 -4.95 -24.17 -3.70
CA MET A 314 -6.00 -23.18 -3.51
C MET A 314 -7.34 -23.85 -3.21
N ASP A 315 -8.07 -23.30 -2.23
CA ASP A 315 -9.48 -23.64 -2.03
C ASP A 315 -10.33 -23.25 -3.24
N LEU A 316 -11.42 -23.98 -3.47
CA LEU A 316 -12.35 -23.65 -4.53
C LEU A 316 -13.07 -22.34 -4.22
N ASN A 317 -12.68 -21.28 -4.91
CA ASN A 317 -13.26 -19.95 -4.77
C ASN A 317 -13.20 -19.20 -6.11
N LEU A 318 -13.77 -17.98 -6.12
CA LEU A 318 -13.79 -17.14 -7.32
C LEU A 318 -12.39 -16.81 -7.84
N ASN A 319 -11.38 -16.71 -6.97
CA ASN A 319 -10.01 -16.44 -7.40
C ASN A 319 -9.40 -17.64 -8.12
N LYS A 320 -9.64 -18.86 -7.63
CA LYS A 320 -9.19 -20.09 -8.31
C LYS A 320 -9.78 -20.20 -9.72
N ILE A 321 -11.07 -19.86 -9.88
CA ILE A 321 -11.73 -19.86 -11.19
C ILE A 321 -11.07 -18.88 -12.16
N LYS A 322 -10.81 -17.64 -11.71
CA LYS A 322 -10.13 -16.60 -12.51
C LYS A 322 -8.76 -17.08 -12.98
N LEU A 323 -7.96 -17.60 -12.04
CA LEU A 323 -6.61 -18.08 -12.33
C LEU A 323 -6.62 -19.33 -13.23
N TRP A 324 -7.59 -20.23 -13.06
CA TRP A 324 -7.80 -21.36 -13.94
C TRP A 324 -8.07 -20.92 -15.39
N LEU A 325 -8.99 -19.98 -15.57
CA LEU A 325 -9.30 -19.44 -16.89
C LEU A 325 -8.07 -18.81 -17.56
N LEU A 326 -7.25 -18.06 -16.79
CA LEU A 326 -6.01 -17.44 -17.29
C LEU A 326 -4.97 -18.53 -17.65
N LYS A 327 -4.73 -19.49 -16.76
CA LYS A 327 -3.75 -20.58 -16.97
C LYS A 327 -4.02 -21.36 -18.25
N TYR A 328 -5.30 -21.69 -18.50
CA TYR A 328 -5.70 -22.43 -19.70
C TYR A 328 -6.03 -21.51 -20.89
N ARG A 329 -5.58 -20.24 -20.85
CA ARG A 329 -5.72 -19.26 -21.93
C ARG A 329 -7.15 -19.05 -22.43
N LYS A 330 -8.15 -19.27 -21.56
CA LYS A 330 -9.59 -19.06 -21.86
C LYS A 330 -9.94 -17.56 -21.76
N TYR A 331 -9.21 -16.70 -22.45
CA TYR A 331 -9.29 -15.25 -22.29
C TYR A 331 -10.67 -14.65 -22.61
N ARG A 332 -11.41 -15.22 -23.59
CA ARG A 332 -12.80 -14.80 -23.83
C ARG A 332 -13.68 -15.05 -22.60
N SER A 333 -13.53 -16.22 -21.97
CA SER A 333 -14.27 -16.57 -20.75
C SER A 333 -13.85 -15.71 -19.56
N VAL A 334 -12.57 -15.28 -19.47
CA VAL A 334 -12.10 -14.33 -18.44
C VAL A 334 -12.82 -12.98 -18.57
N PHE A 335 -12.94 -12.44 -19.78
CA PHE A 335 -13.65 -11.17 -20.05
C PHE A 335 -15.14 -11.28 -19.77
N LEU A 336 -15.79 -12.37 -20.19
CA LEU A 336 -17.20 -12.63 -19.87
C LEU A 336 -17.44 -12.72 -18.36
N TYR A 337 -16.58 -13.46 -17.67
CA TYR A 337 -16.63 -13.60 -16.21
C TYR A 337 -16.46 -12.24 -15.51
N TYR A 338 -15.50 -11.43 -15.95
CA TYR A 338 -15.30 -10.08 -15.44
C TYR A 338 -16.56 -9.22 -15.57
N ASN A 339 -17.18 -9.21 -16.75
CA ASN A 339 -18.40 -8.44 -17.01
C ASN A 339 -19.59 -8.94 -16.16
N LEU A 340 -19.72 -10.26 -16.01
CA LEU A 340 -20.78 -10.86 -15.18
C LEU A 340 -20.61 -10.47 -13.70
N VAL A 341 -19.43 -10.58 -13.15
CA VAL A 341 -19.14 -10.19 -11.77
C VAL A 341 -19.43 -8.70 -11.53
N ASN A 342 -19.05 -7.83 -12.45
CA ASN A 342 -19.33 -6.39 -12.36
C ASN A 342 -20.84 -6.10 -12.44
N MET A 343 -21.58 -6.81 -13.28
CA MET A 343 -23.03 -6.66 -13.36
C MET A 343 -23.70 -7.05 -12.03
N ILE A 344 -23.30 -8.17 -11.45
CA ILE A 344 -23.82 -8.64 -10.15
C ILE A 344 -23.51 -7.63 -9.04
N GLN A 345 -22.27 -7.07 -9.00
CA GLN A 345 -21.88 -6.08 -8.01
C GLN A 345 -22.70 -4.79 -8.13
N LYS A 346 -22.96 -4.33 -9.35
CA LYS A 346 -23.83 -3.18 -9.59
C LYS A 346 -25.27 -3.41 -9.10
N ILE A 347 -25.84 -4.61 -9.35
CA ILE A 347 -27.19 -4.97 -8.89
C ILE A 347 -27.26 -4.99 -7.36
N ARG A 348 -26.17 -5.44 -6.69
CA ARG A 348 -26.10 -5.51 -5.22
C ARG A 348 -25.74 -4.18 -4.53
N GLY A 349 -25.57 -3.10 -5.28
CA GLY A 349 -25.19 -1.78 -4.73
C GLY A 349 -23.78 -1.75 -4.08
N VAL A 350 -22.93 -2.71 -4.40
CA VAL A 350 -21.57 -2.85 -3.85
C VAL A 350 -20.59 -2.08 -4.75
N LYS A 351 -20.91 -0.82 -5.07
CA LYS A 351 -19.97 0.11 -5.72
C LYS A 351 -20.11 1.48 -5.12
#